data_73e87b62e07ee306001e8a5d9308c261
#
_entry.id   73e87b62e07ee306001e8a5d9308c261
#
_cell.length_a   1.000
_cell.length_b   1.000
_cell.length_c   1.000
_cell.angle_alpha   90.00
_cell.angle_beta   90.00
_cell.angle_gamma   90.00
#
_symmetry.space_group_name_H-M   'P 1'
#
loop_
_entity.id
_entity.type
_entity.pdbx_description
1 polymer ?
#
loop_
_entity_poly.entity_id
_entity_poly.type
_entity_poly.pdbx_seq_one_letter_code
_entity_poly.pdbx_strand_id
1 'polypeptide(L)'
;LLQDREIGLTKTGGWTYDGFLKYGYDKTFCDFVTQMWWDIGARTGIDIGCGAGYYVSQWRSRGLAFAGYDANPRTPDLSGMLLPEGDAVCEVADLTEELDISTPFDIVVCKDVLPYIPEKSASTAIRNLARLSSHFILLSWNVPDAVAAFPHRDMTDEDIILHFENEGYTVEKYMTARLHVVLKRKDCCVLIRRNLPLINY
;
A
#
# COMPACT_ATOMS: atom_id res chain seq x y z
N LEU A 1 16.79 7.44 -19.24
CA LEU A 1 16.11 6.55 -20.24
C LEU A 1 16.65 5.12 -20.24
N LEU A 2 17.98 4.92 -20.09
CA LEU A 2 18.59 3.58 -20.00
C LEU A 2 18.40 2.99 -18.59
N GLN A 3 18.55 3.79 -17.54
CA GLN A 3 18.36 3.39 -16.13
C GLN A 3 16.94 2.91 -15.86
N ASP A 4 15.92 3.58 -16.43
CA ASP A 4 14.51 3.20 -16.25
C ASP A 4 14.19 1.82 -16.86
N ARG A 5 14.90 1.41 -17.90
CA ARG A 5 14.73 0.09 -18.53
C ARG A 5 15.39 -1.04 -17.74
N GLU A 6 16.51 -0.76 -17.06
CA GLU A 6 17.26 -1.79 -16.32
C GLU A 6 16.57 -2.22 -15.02
N ILE A 7 15.92 -1.29 -14.33
CA ILE A 7 15.29 -1.56 -13.03
C ILE A 7 13.76 -1.72 -13.10
N GLY A 8 13.14 -1.40 -14.24
CA GLY A 8 11.69 -1.49 -14.40
C GLY A 8 10.89 -0.43 -13.66
N LEU A 9 11.54 0.67 -13.26
CA LEU A 9 10.92 1.82 -12.57
C LEU A 9 11.03 3.09 -13.40
N THR A 10 10.06 3.98 -13.26
CA THR A 10 10.13 5.35 -13.76
C THR A 10 10.84 6.26 -12.76
N LYS A 11 11.19 7.51 -13.17
CA LYS A 11 11.81 8.52 -12.29
C LYS A 11 10.93 8.93 -11.10
N THR A 12 9.64 8.71 -11.19
CA THR A 12 8.64 9.00 -10.14
C THR A 12 8.27 7.78 -9.31
N GLY A 13 9.03 6.69 -9.41
CA GLY A 13 8.79 5.46 -8.65
C GLY A 13 7.72 4.54 -9.25
N GLY A 14 7.04 4.94 -10.33
CA GLY A 14 6.06 4.09 -11.01
C GLY A 14 6.73 2.94 -11.76
N TRP A 15 6.15 1.74 -11.66
CA TRP A 15 6.66 0.58 -12.39
C TRP A 15 6.41 0.67 -13.89
N THR A 16 7.38 0.23 -14.69
CA THR A 16 7.15 -0.05 -16.12
C THR A 16 6.43 -1.38 -16.28
N TYR A 17 5.80 -1.62 -17.43
CA TYR A 17 5.13 -2.90 -17.70
C TYR A 17 6.06 -4.10 -17.51
N ASP A 18 7.28 -4.01 -18.02
CA ASP A 18 8.30 -5.08 -17.86
C ASP A 18 8.70 -5.28 -16.39
N GLY A 19 8.70 -4.21 -15.60
CA GLY A 19 8.92 -4.27 -14.16
C GLY A 19 7.83 -5.08 -13.44
N PHE A 20 6.57 -4.90 -13.80
CA PHE A 20 5.46 -5.68 -13.23
C PHE A 20 5.56 -7.16 -13.52
N LEU A 21 5.91 -7.55 -14.73
CA LEU A 21 6.11 -8.95 -15.09
C LEU A 21 7.21 -9.62 -14.27
N LYS A 22 8.19 -8.83 -13.84
CA LYS A 22 9.38 -9.30 -13.09
C LYS A 22 9.12 -9.43 -11.59
N TYR A 23 8.27 -8.58 -11.03
CA TYR A 23 8.02 -8.48 -9.58
C TYR A 23 6.62 -8.95 -9.18
N GLY A 24 6.06 -9.93 -9.81
CA GLY A 24 4.73 -10.47 -9.60
C GLY A 24 4.22 -10.42 -8.14
N TYR A 25 2.97 -10.68 -7.92
CA TYR A 25 2.37 -10.57 -6.61
C TYR A 25 2.86 -11.65 -5.63
N ASP A 26 3.01 -11.28 -4.36
CA ASP A 26 3.30 -12.23 -3.28
C ASP A 26 2.00 -12.89 -2.80
N LYS A 27 1.84 -14.18 -3.10
CA LYS A 27 0.66 -14.95 -2.72
C LYS A 27 0.47 -15.00 -1.21
N THR A 28 1.55 -15.14 -0.42
CA THR A 28 1.47 -15.25 1.04
C THR A 28 0.97 -13.95 1.66
N PHE A 29 1.44 -12.82 1.16
CA PHE A 29 0.92 -11.51 1.55
C PHE A 29 -0.55 -11.32 1.14
N CYS A 30 -0.90 -11.70 -0.08
CA CYS A 30 -2.29 -11.65 -0.55
C CYS A 30 -3.23 -12.48 0.34
N ASP A 31 -2.81 -13.69 0.71
CA ASP A 31 -3.57 -14.57 1.61
C ASP A 31 -3.69 -13.96 3.03
N PHE A 32 -2.63 -13.34 3.54
CA PHE A 32 -2.65 -12.65 4.84
C PHE A 32 -3.69 -11.51 4.86
N VAL A 33 -3.71 -10.65 3.84
CA VAL A 33 -4.70 -9.56 3.74
C VAL A 33 -6.12 -10.12 3.58
N THR A 34 -6.28 -11.20 2.81
CA THR A 34 -7.57 -11.89 2.66
C THR A 34 -8.07 -12.41 4.02
N GLN A 35 -7.22 -13.07 4.80
CA GLN A 35 -7.58 -13.56 6.12
C GLN A 35 -7.92 -12.40 7.07
N MET A 36 -7.10 -11.35 7.08
CA MET A 36 -7.37 -10.16 7.86
C MET A 36 -8.72 -9.54 7.53
N TRP A 37 -9.09 -9.46 6.24
CA TRP A 37 -10.39 -8.95 5.80
C TRP A 37 -11.54 -9.66 6.51
N TRP A 38 -11.50 -11.00 6.53
CA TRP A 38 -12.56 -11.79 7.15
C TRP A 38 -12.52 -11.71 8.69
N ASP A 39 -11.34 -11.73 9.29
CA ASP A 39 -11.17 -11.68 10.75
C ASP A 39 -11.76 -10.39 11.35
N ILE A 40 -11.61 -9.26 10.64
CA ILE A 40 -12.10 -7.96 11.12
C ILE A 40 -13.48 -7.57 10.58
N GLY A 41 -14.06 -8.36 9.68
CA GLY A 41 -15.34 -8.06 9.05
C GLY A 41 -15.30 -6.83 8.15
N ALA A 42 -14.18 -6.59 7.45
CA ALA A 42 -14.02 -5.46 6.53
C ALA A 42 -15.02 -5.54 5.38
N ARG A 43 -15.41 -4.38 4.85
CA ARG A 43 -16.31 -4.24 3.69
C ARG A 43 -15.64 -3.56 2.51
N THR A 44 -14.66 -2.72 2.79
CA THR A 44 -13.95 -1.92 1.78
C THR A 44 -12.46 -1.94 2.02
N GLY A 45 -11.67 -1.97 0.95
CA GLY A 45 -10.22 -1.89 1.00
C GLY A 45 -9.63 -1.13 -0.16
N ILE A 46 -8.44 -0.59 0.03
CA ILE A 46 -7.68 0.09 -1.02
C ILE A 46 -6.21 -0.28 -0.96
N ASP A 47 -5.61 -0.47 -2.12
CA ASP A 47 -4.18 -0.68 -2.33
C ASP A 47 -3.56 0.62 -2.85
N ILE A 48 -2.66 1.20 -2.08
CA ILE A 48 -1.96 2.43 -2.41
C ILE A 48 -0.57 2.09 -2.96
N GLY A 49 -0.28 2.61 -4.15
CA GLY A 49 0.84 2.16 -4.96
C GLY A 49 0.54 0.80 -5.60
N CYS A 50 -0.70 0.63 -6.06
CA CYS A 50 -1.21 -0.63 -6.60
C CYS A 50 -0.55 -1.04 -7.92
N GLY A 51 0.17 -0.15 -8.57
CA GLY A 51 0.80 -0.37 -9.84
C GLY A 51 -0.20 -0.80 -10.91
N ALA A 52 0.00 -1.99 -11.49
CA ALA A 52 -0.92 -2.58 -12.47
C ALA A 52 -2.16 -3.24 -11.82
N GLY A 53 -2.32 -3.18 -10.51
CA GLY A 53 -3.49 -3.74 -9.84
C GLY A 53 -3.47 -5.25 -9.61
N TYR A 54 -2.30 -5.90 -9.57
CA TYR A 54 -2.22 -7.35 -9.34
C TYR A 54 -2.87 -7.80 -8.04
N TYR A 55 -2.57 -7.14 -6.91
CA TYR A 55 -3.21 -7.46 -5.63
C TYR A 55 -4.71 -7.17 -5.66
N VAL A 56 -5.11 -6.02 -6.20
CA VAL A 56 -6.52 -5.63 -6.36
C VAL A 56 -7.27 -6.72 -7.13
N SER A 57 -6.76 -7.16 -8.28
CA SER A 57 -7.33 -8.23 -9.08
C SER A 57 -7.50 -9.53 -8.27
N GLN A 58 -6.47 -9.94 -7.52
CA GLN A 58 -6.52 -11.15 -6.73
C GLN A 58 -7.51 -11.06 -5.56
N TRP A 59 -7.58 -9.92 -4.86
CA TRP A 59 -8.56 -9.74 -3.79
C TRP A 59 -9.99 -9.70 -4.34
N ARG A 60 -10.22 -9.01 -5.44
CA ARG A 60 -11.55 -8.96 -6.09
C ARG A 60 -12.00 -10.33 -6.59
N SER A 61 -11.12 -11.14 -7.16
CA SER A 61 -11.45 -12.52 -7.56
C SER A 61 -11.87 -13.43 -6.39
N ARG A 62 -11.54 -13.02 -5.15
CA ARG A 62 -11.95 -13.68 -3.89
C ARG A 62 -13.19 -13.04 -3.26
N GLY A 63 -13.84 -12.10 -3.94
CA GLY A 63 -15.04 -11.41 -3.48
C GLY A 63 -14.79 -10.24 -2.53
N LEU A 64 -13.54 -9.74 -2.40
CA LEU A 64 -13.21 -8.59 -1.57
C LEU A 64 -13.37 -7.29 -2.39
N ALA A 65 -14.03 -6.27 -1.82
CA ALA A 65 -14.24 -4.99 -2.48
C ALA A 65 -13.01 -4.07 -2.32
N PHE A 66 -11.94 -4.38 -3.06
CA PHE A 66 -10.72 -3.58 -3.14
C PHE A 66 -10.72 -2.64 -4.35
N ALA A 67 -10.24 -1.41 -4.13
CA ALA A 67 -9.82 -0.44 -5.13
C ALA A 67 -8.30 -0.29 -5.12
N GLY A 68 -7.73 0.50 -6.03
CA GLY A 68 -6.30 0.81 -6.06
C GLY A 68 -6.03 2.24 -6.48
N TYR A 69 -5.01 2.86 -5.90
CA TYR A 69 -4.44 4.14 -6.32
C TYR A 69 -2.96 3.99 -6.62
N ASP A 70 -2.50 4.64 -7.69
CA ASP A 70 -1.08 4.74 -8.03
C ASP A 70 -0.80 6.09 -8.72
N ALA A 71 0.38 6.66 -8.50
CA ALA A 71 0.78 7.90 -9.16
C ALA A 71 1.14 7.70 -10.66
N ASN A 72 1.26 6.45 -11.12
CA ASN A 72 1.54 6.15 -12.51
C ASN A 72 0.30 6.43 -13.39
N PRO A 73 0.38 7.36 -14.36
CA PRO A 73 -0.76 7.70 -15.20
C PRO A 73 -1.24 6.55 -16.11
N ARG A 74 -0.47 5.47 -16.22
CA ARG A 74 -0.84 4.28 -16.98
C ARG A 74 -1.54 3.21 -16.15
N THR A 75 -1.73 3.44 -14.87
CA THR A 75 -2.39 2.48 -13.96
C THR A 75 -3.77 2.05 -14.45
N PRO A 76 -4.67 2.94 -14.92
CA PRO A 76 -5.97 2.50 -15.43
C PRO A 76 -5.85 1.57 -16.64
N ASP A 77 -4.95 1.88 -17.59
CA ASP A 77 -4.74 1.03 -18.79
C ASP A 77 -4.17 -0.35 -18.40
N LEU A 78 -3.20 -0.36 -17.48
CA LEU A 78 -2.53 -1.60 -17.06
C LEU A 78 -3.47 -2.48 -16.24
N SER A 79 -4.24 -1.89 -15.33
CA SER A 79 -5.20 -2.64 -14.51
C SER A 79 -6.37 -3.18 -15.33
N GLY A 80 -6.80 -2.46 -16.37
CA GLY A 80 -7.81 -2.92 -17.31
C GLY A 80 -7.43 -4.19 -18.07
N MET A 81 -6.13 -4.53 -18.14
CA MET A 81 -5.67 -5.80 -18.71
C MET A 81 -5.75 -6.98 -17.74
N LEU A 82 -5.83 -6.70 -16.45
CA LEU A 82 -5.80 -7.70 -15.37
C LEU A 82 -7.15 -7.89 -14.70
N LEU A 83 -7.98 -6.87 -14.73
CA LEU A 83 -9.29 -6.85 -14.09
C LEU A 83 -10.38 -7.20 -15.12
N PRO A 84 -11.51 -7.79 -14.70
CA PRO A 84 -12.66 -8.04 -15.57
C PRO A 84 -13.15 -6.74 -16.26
N GLU A 85 -13.69 -6.86 -17.46
CA GLU A 85 -14.25 -5.73 -18.19
C GLU A 85 -15.30 -4.98 -17.35
N GLY A 86 -15.17 -3.65 -17.30
CA GLY A 86 -16.09 -2.76 -16.58
C GLY A 86 -15.68 -2.41 -15.14
N ASP A 87 -14.64 -3.04 -14.60
CA ASP A 87 -14.15 -2.75 -13.24
C ASP A 87 -12.95 -1.77 -13.27
N ALA A 88 -13.22 -0.50 -13.54
CA ALA A 88 -12.22 0.56 -13.38
C ALA A 88 -12.01 0.86 -11.88
N VAL A 89 -11.28 -0.02 -11.19
CA VAL A 89 -11.06 0.07 -9.74
C VAL A 89 -9.64 0.50 -9.36
N CYS A 90 -8.79 0.77 -10.35
CA CYS A 90 -7.47 1.36 -10.13
C CYS A 90 -7.42 2.71 -10.83
N GLU A 91 -7.17 3.76 -10.05
CA GLU A 91 -7.18 5.15 -10.48
C GLU A 91 -5.82 5.81 -10.27
N VAL A 92 -5.62 6.95 -10.94
CA VAL A 92 -4.42 7.76 -10.75
C VAL A 92 -4.60 8.65 -9.54
N ALA A 93 -3.74 8.48 -8.54
CA ALA A 93 -3.68 9.36 -7.38
C ALA A 93 -2.25 9.42 -6.82
N ASP A 94 -1.77 10.62 -6.54
CA ASP A 94 -0.43 10.86 -6.00
C ASP A 94 -0.53 11.18 -4.51
N LEU A 95 0.08 10.33 -3.67
CA LEU A 95 0.13 10.53 -2.22
C LEU A 95 0.85 11.81 -1.79
N THR A 96 1.68 12.38 -2.67
CA THR A 96 2.41 13.62 -2.37
C THR A 96 1.55 14.87 -2.48
N GLU A 97 0.35 14.75 -3.07
CA GLU A 97 -0.65 15.80 -3.23
C GLU A 97 -1.81 15.59 -2.26
N GLU A 98 -2.59 16.63 -1.97
CA GLU A 98 -3.82 16.48 -1.18
C GLU A 98 -4.86 15.67 -1.95
N LEU A 99 -5.34 14.57 -1.36
CA LEU A 99 -6.38 13.73 -1.94
C LEU A 99 -7.76 14.19 -1.46
N ASP A 100 -8.71 14.26 -2.39
CA ASP A 100 -10.13 14.44 -2.07
C ASP A 100 -10.73 13.08 -1.65
N ILE A 101 -10.79 12.88 -0.33
CA ILE A 101 -11.24 11.62 0.26
C ILE A 101 -12.67 11.79 0.78
N SER A 102 -13.63 11.33 0.02
CA SER A 102 -15.04 11.39 0.38
C SER A 102 -15.47 10.32 1.38
N THR A 103 -14.90 9.13 1.28
CA THR A 103 -15.25 7.97 2.14
C THR A 103 -13.99 7.15 2.43
N PRO A 104 -13.62 6.98 3.71
CA PRO A 104 -12.47 6.17 4.07
C PRO A 104 -12.78 4.67 3.92
N PHE A 105 -11.72 3.87 3.73
CA PHE A 105 -11.75 2.42 3.58
C PHE A 105 -11.49 1.72 4.92
N ASP A 106 -12.03 0.52 5.12
CA ASP A 106 -11.79 -0.26 6.33
C ASP A 106 -10.33 -0.73 6.42
N ILE A 107 -9.75 -1.10 5.27
CA ILE A 107 -8.35 -1.51 5.15
C ILE A 107 -7.64 -0.66 4.10
N VAL A 108 -6.53 -0.05 4.46
CA VAL A 108 -5.56 0.56 3.54
C VAL A 108 -4.31 -0.30 3.50
N VAL A 109 -3.90 -0.71 2.32
CA VAL A 109 -2.62 -1.38 2.07
C VAL A 109 -1.69 -0.37 1.41
N CYS A 110 -0.48 -0.21 1.93
CA CYS A 110 0.57 0.64 1.36
C CYS A 110 1.91 -0.12 1.46
N LYS A 111 2.12 -1.02 0.50
CA LYS A 111 3.27 -1.93 0.52
C LYS A 111 4.39 -1.39 -0.37
N ASP A 112 5.55 -1.10 0.24
CA ASP A 112 6.77 -0.70 -0.46
C ASP A 112 6.65 0.60 -1.27
N VAL A 113 5.82 1.54 -0.83
CA VAL A 113 5.57 2.83 -1.51
C VAL A 113 6.33 3.98 -0.85
N LEU A 114 6.35 4.01 0.48
CA LEU A 114 6.94 5.13 1.23
C LEU A 114 8.40 5.45 0.85
N PRO A 115 9.26 4.49 0.49
CA PRO A 115 10.63 4.80 0.06
C PRO A 115 10.73 5.70 -1.17
N TYR A 116 9.68 5.72 -2.00
CA TYR A 116 9.63 6.54 -3.22
C TYR A 116 9.04 7.93 -3.01
N ILE A 117 8.47 8.20 -1.83
CA ILE A 117 7.89 9.49 -1.49
C ILE A 117 9.02 10.46 -1.10
N PRO A 118 9.15 11.63 -1.73
CA PRO A 118 10.14 12.63 -1.32
C PRO A 118 9.93 13.06 0.14
N GLU A 119 11.01 13.26 0.89
CA GLU A 119 10.97 13.63 2.32
C GLU A 119 10.07 14.83 2.59
N LYS A 120 10.16 15.88 1.77
CA LYS A 120 9.31 17.08 1.88
C LYS A 120 7.80 16.78 1.79
N SER A 121 7.40 15.67 1.18
CA SER A 121 6.00 15.25 1.01
C SER A 121 5.58 14.14 1.98
N ALA A 122 6.49 13.68 2.84
CA ALA A 122 6.25 12.56 3.74
C ALA A 122 5.05 12.79 4.66
N SER A 123 4.97 13.97 5.28
CA SER A 123 3.86 14.32 6.18
C SER A 123 2.52 14.36 5.43
N THR A 124 2.50 14.85 4.18
CA THR A 124 1.28 14.83 3.34
C THR A 124 0.87 13.40 3.00
N ALA A 125 1.83 12.56 2.59
CA ALA A 125 1.55 11.16 2.27
C ALA A 125 1.00 10.38 3.47
N ILE A 126 1.60 10.54 4.65
CA ILE A 126 1.14 9.89 5.89
C ILE A 126 -0.27 10.37 6.27
N ARG A 127 -0.53 11.68 6.19
CA ARG A 127 -1.87 12.23 6.44
C ARG A 127 -2.90 11.68 5.47
N ASN A 128 -2.57 11.58 4.19
CA ASN A 128 -3.45 10.97 3.19
C ASN A 128 -3.77 9.51 3.53
N LEU A 129 -2.76 8.70 3.86
CA LEU A 129 -2.97 7.30 4.29
C LEU A 129 -3.87 7.23 5.53
N ALA A 130 -3.62 8.09 6.53
CA ALA A 130 -4.44 8.14 7.73
C ALA A 130 -5.90 8.55 7.46
N ARG A 131 -6.12 9.47 6.53
CA ARG A 131 -7.47 9.90 6.13
C ARG A 131 -8.19 8.87 5.27
N LEU A 132 -7.46 8.13 4.42
CA LEU A 132 -8.00 7.04 3.60
C LEU A 132 -8.49 5.87 4.45
N SER A 133 -7.97 5.66 5.67
CA SER A 133 -8.33 4.54 6.50
C SER A 133 -9.34 4.91 7.58
N SER A 134 -10.40 4.11 7.71
CA SER A 134 -11.31 4.17 8.85
C SER A 134 -10.84 3.29 10.01
N HIS A 135 -10.10 2.19 9.72
CA HIS A 135 -9.77 1.18 10.73
C HIS A 135 -8.29 0.77 10.71
N PHE A 136 -7.82 0.15 9.64
CA PHE A 136 -6.50 -0.48 9.58
C PHE A 136 -5.66 0.03 8.41
N ILE A 137 -4.36 0.17 8.67
CA ILE A 137 -3.35 0.41 7.63
C ILE A 137 -2.29 -0.69 7.71
N LEU A 138 -2.08 -1.41 6.62
CA LEU A 138 -0.92 -2.28 6.44
C LEU A 138 0.15 -1.48 5.74
N LEU A 139 1.29 -1.32 6.38
CA LEU A 139 2.38 -0.49 5.92
C LEU A 139 3.67 -1.29 5.82
N SER A 140 4.44 -1.06 4.76
CA SER A 140 5.84 -1.43 4.70
C SER A 140 6.65 -0.32 4.01
N TRP A 141 7.91 -0.11 4.47
CA TRP A 141 8.67 1.09 4.12
C TRP A 141 10.12 0.85 3.72
N ASN A 142 10.53 -0.39 3.58
CA ASN A 142 11.84 -0.69 3.05
C ASN A 142 11.71 -1.50 1.75
N VAL A 143 12.65 -1.30 0.84
CA VAL A 143 12.69 -2.01 -0.44
C VAL A 143 13.94 -2.87 -0.44
N PRO A 144 13.86 -4.15 -0.83
CA PRO A 144 15.04 -4.98 -0.99
C PRO A 144 16.09 -4.32 -1.88
N ASP A 145 17.36 -4.56 -1.61
CA ASP A 145 18.57 -3.94 -2.17
C ASP A 145 18.62 -3.67 -3.69
N ALA A 146 17.74 -4.29 -4.46
CA ALA A 146 17.66 -4.10 -5.91
C ALA A 146 17.19 -2.68 -6.34
N VAL A 147 16.78 -1.83 -5.39
CA VAL A 147 16.24 -0.49 -5.67
C VAL A 147 17.08 0.62 -5.01
N ALA A 148 18.33 0.34 -4.66
CA ALA A 148 19.29 1.29 -4.08
C ALA A 148 19.59 2.53 -4.96
N ALA A 149 18.93 2.68 -6.10
CA ALA A 149 19.07 3.84 -6.99
C ALA A 149 18.20 5.05 -6.58
N PHE A 150 17.28 4.89 -5.62
CA PHE A 150 16.47 5.99 -5.09
C PHE A 150 17.04 6.47 -3.76
N PRO A 151 17.08 7.78 -3.51
CA PRO A 151 17.59 8.30 -2.26
C PRO A 151 16.76 7.71 -1.11
N HIS A 152 17.46 6.96 -0.25
CA HIS A 152 16.86 6.45 0.96
C HIS A 152 16.39 7.61 1.82
N ARG A 153 15.28 7.42 2.48
CA ARG A 153 14.77 8.35 3.47
C ARG A 153 15.63 8.35 4.71
N ASP A 154 15.89 9.53 5.24
CA ASP A 154 16.53 9.67 6.56
C ASP A 154 15.55 9.41 7.73
N MET A 155 14.30 9.03 7.48
CA MET A 155 13.32 8.68 8.52
C MET A 155 13.57 7.27 9.06
N THR A 156 13.68 7.19 10.37
CA THR A 156 13.75 5.91 11.08
C THR A 156 12.37 5.22 11.14
N ASP A 157 12.35 3.94 11.52
CA ASP A 157 11.11 3.20 11.77
C ASP A 157 10.26 3.88 12.84
N GLU A 158 10.91 4.40 13.89
CA GLU A 158 10.28 5.14 14.97
C GLU A 158 9.64 6.44 14.50
N ASP A 159 10.31 7.18 13.59
CA ASP A 159 9.75 8.42 13.01
C ASP A 159 8.48 8.15 12.23
N ILE A 160 8.48 7.09 11.41
CA ILE A 160 7.29 6.70 10.62
C ILE A 160 6.12 6.36 11.56
N ILE A 161 6.37 5.53 12.57
CA ILE A 161 5.34 5.14 13.55
C ILE A 161 4.84 6.37 14.30
N LEU A 162 5.73 7.26 14.77
CA LEU A 162 5.36 8.48 15.47
C LEU A 162 4.47 9.41 14.64
N HIS A 163 4.74 9.52 13.33
CA HIS A 163 3.87 10.29 12.44
C HIS A 163 2.43 9.72 12.40
N PHE A 164 2.28 8.39 12.31
CA PHE A 164 0.95 7.77 12.36
C PHE A 164 0.30 7.87 13.75
N GLU A 165 1.09 7.84 14.82
CA GLU A 165 0.58 8.05 16.19
C GLU A 165 -0.02 9.46 16.34
N ASN A 166 0.59 10.47 15.73
CA ASN A 166 0.07 11.84 15.70
C ASN A 166 -1.26 11.94 14.90
N GLU A 167 -1.45 11.09 13.91
CA GLU A 167 -2.71 10.97 13.14
C GLU A 167 -3.75 10.06 13.83
N GLY A 168 -3.49 9.62 15.05
CA GLY A 168 -4.45 8.84 15.85
C GLY A 168 -4.41 7.34 15.62
N TYR A 169 -3.31 6.80 15.15
CA TYR A 169 -3.09 5.36 14.99
C TYR A 169 -2.18 4.80 16.10
N THR A 170 -2.14 3.49 16.21
CA THR A 170 -1.17 2.75 17.05
C THR A 170 -0.86 1.41 16.38
N VAL A 171 0.30 0.84 16.72
CA VAL A 171 0.71 -0.46 16.18
C VAL A 171 -0.17 -1.58 16.77
N GLU A 172 -0.82 -2.33 15.91
CA GLU A 172 -1.50 -3.57 16.26
C GLU A 172 -0.44 -4.70 16.33
N LYS A 173 -0.09 -5.12 17.53
CA LYS A 173 1.09 -5.98 17.78
C LYS A 173 0.94 -7.41 17.24
N TYR A 174 -0.24 -7.99 17.38
CA TYR A 174 -0.46 -9.39 16.97
C TYR A 174 -0.41 -9.52 15.44
N MET A 175 -1.14 -8.68 14.72
CA MET A 175 -1.13 -8.69 13.25
C MET A 175 0.23 -8.27 12.70
N THR A 176 0.91 -7.31 13.34
CA THR A 176 2.27 -6.91 12.96
C THR A 176 3.24 -8.07 13.08
N ALA A 177 3.21 -8.84 14.16
CA ALA A 177 4.05 -10.02 14.31
C ALA A 177 3.79 -11.07 13.22
N ARG A 178 2.54 -11.28 12.83
CA ARG A 178 2.17 -12.15 11.69
C ARG A 178 2.69 -11.59 10.37
N LEU A 179 2.56 -10.29 10.14
CA LEU A 179 3.03 -9.62 8.93
C LEU A 179 4.55 -9.75 8.78
N HIS A 180 5.31 -9.64 9.88
CA HIS A 180 6.77 -9.88 9.88
C HIS A 180 7.14 -11.28 9.37
N VAL A 181 6.37 -12.29 9.76
CA VAL A 181 6.58 -13.68 9.29
C VAL A 181 6.23 -13.79 7.81
N VAL A 182 5.13 -13.19 7.38
CA VAL A 182 4.66 -13.22 5.99
C VAL A 182 5.66 -12.56 5.05
N LEU A 183 6.09 -11.34 5.37
CA LEU A 183 7.03 -10.59 4.54
C LEU A 183 8.49 -10.96 4.78
N LYS A 184 8.79 -11.77 5.82
CA LYS A 184 10.15 -12.17 6.24
C LYS A 184 11.06 -10.97 6.53
N ARG A 185 10.48 -9.86 7.05
CA ARG A 185 11.19 -8.61 7.39
C ARG A 185 10.45 -7.88 8.50
N LYS A 186 11.10 -6.86 9.10
CA LYS A 186 10.56 -6.11 10.26
C LYS A 186 10.17 -4.67 9.94
N ASP A 187 10.57 -4.15 8.81
CA ASP A 187 10.25 -2.83 8.29
C ASP A 187 8.82 -2.74 7.72
N CYS A 188 7.88 -3.22 8.50
CA CYS A 188 6.46 -3.23 8.20
C CYS A 188 5.64 -3.31 9.50
N CYS A 189 4.42 -2.80 9.46
CA CYS A 189 3.49 -2.92 10.58
C CYS A 189 2.03 -2.92 10.12
N VAL A 190 1.15 -3.35 11.02
CA VAL A 190 -0.28 -3.12 10.95
C VAL A 190 -0.61 -2.04 11.98
N LEU A 191 -1.22 -0.96 11.51
CA LEU A 191 -1.68 0.15 12.34
C LEU A 191 -3.19 0.05 12.50
N ILE A 192 -3.66 0.31 13.71
CA ILE A 192 -5.09 0.39 14.02
C ILE A 192 -5.42 1.80 14.53
N ARG A 193 -6.55 2.35 14.08
CA ARG A 193 -7.03 3.66 14.55
C ARG A 193 -7.38 3.57 16.03
N ARG A 194 -6.90 4.51 16.84
CA ARG A 194 -7.26 4.65 18.25
C ARG A 194 -8.76 4.90 18.37
N ASN A 195 -9.35 4.45 19.49
CA ASN A 195 -10.78 4.60 19.79
C ASN A 195 -11.74 3.71 18.99
N LEU A 196 -11.26 2.71 18.26
CA LEU A 196 -12.12 1.63 17.83
C LEU A 196 -12.42 0.68 19.01
N PRO A 197 -13.62 0.09 19.08
CA PRO A 197 -13.87 -0.98 20.03
C PRO A 197 -12.88 -2.12 19.77
N LEU A 198 -12.26 -2.66 20.83
CA LEU A 198 -11.33 -3.79 20.72
C LEU A 198 -12.03 -4.93 19.99
N ILE A 199 -11.45 -5.37 18.89
CA ILE A 199 -11.88 -6.58 18.21
C ILE A 199 -11.40 -7.74 19.09
N ASN A 200 -12.33 -8.45 19.73
CA ASN A 200 -12.00 -9.70 20.42
C ASN A 200 -11.80 -10.78 19.37
N TYR A 201 -10.54 -11.16 19.15
CA TYR A 201 -10.14 -12.28 18.30
C TYR A 201 -10.46 -13.63 18.93
#